data_58c12c68b441063c554325387e250cb8
#
_entry.id   58c12c68b441063c554325387e250cb8
#
_cell.length_a   1.000
_cell.length_b   1.000
_cell.length_c   1.000
_cell.angle_alpha   90.00
_cell.angle_beta   90.00
_cell.angle_gamma   90.00
#
_symmetry.space_group_name_H-M   'P 1'
#
loop_
_entity.id
_entity.type
_entity.pdbx_description
1 polymer ?
#
loop_
_entity_poly.entity_id
_entity_poly.type
_entity_poly.pdbx_seq_one_letter_code
_entity_poly.pdbx_strand_id
1 'polypeptide(L)'
;MNTDTTQDPFQILDRTHDDFAASPVAEAFNWAEFAAETNLTHWYMVAFRSTRKPTANLDLLDDLETLAYNDALEQPGFIFYFKGKVVPGAAPNQNMSFCMWRDRASAVAASRRHHHAKAAAVANGMYDVYQVERYNATVHRSDAKAWVEFDPLTV
;
A
#
# COMPACT_ATOMS: atom_id res chain seq x y z
N MET A 1 20.86 -5.67 30.49
CA MET A 1 20.37 -4.73 29.46
C MET A 1 19.90 -5.55 28.25
N ASN A 2 18.64 -5.83 28.20
CA ASN A 2 18.07 -6.40 26.97
C ASN A 2 17.75 -5.26 26.03
N THR A 3 18.69 -4.95 25.15
CA THR A 3 18.35 -4.21 23.94
C THR A 3 17.65 -5.19 23.02
N ASP A 4 16.35 -5.31 23.19
CA ASP A 4 15.53 -6.00 22.22
C ASP A 4 15.52 -5.14 20.94
N THR A 5 16.49 -5.41 20.05
CA THR A 5 16.60 -4.79 18.76
C THR A 5 15.75 -5.56 17.73
N THR A 6 14.50 -5.86 18.09
CA THR A 6 13.54 -6.33 17.09
C THR A 6 13.25 -5.17 16.18
N GLN A 7 13.85 -5.18 15.01
CA GLN A 7 13.56 -4.23 13.95
C GLN A 7 12.08 -4.31 13.58
N ASP A 8 11.42 -3.15 13.50
CA ASP A 8 10.05 -3.06 13.01
C ASP A 8 9.96 -3.68 11.61
N PRO A 9 9.14 -4.73 11.40
CA PRO A 9 9.02 -5.39 10.09
C PRO A 9 8.68 -4.44 8.95
N PHE A 10 7.95 -3.35 9.21
CA PHE A 10 7.61 -2.36 8.19
C PHE A 10 8.81 -1.55 7.72
N GLN A 11 9.89 -1.49 8.50
CA GLN A 11 11.12 -0.83 8.08
C GLN A 11 11.93 -1.65 7.08
N ILE A 12 11.77 -2.98 7.08
CA ILE A 12 12.45 -3.87 6.12
C ILE A 12 11.63 -4.11 4.86
N LEU A 13 10.33 -3.79 4.87
CA LEU A 13 9.46 -3.95 3.72
C LEU A 13 9.85 -2.94 2.65
N ASP A 14 10.27 -3.44 1.49
CA ASP A 14 10.72 -2.61 0.39
C ASP A 14 10.40 -3.26 -0.95
N ARG A 15 10.40 -2.45 -2.00
CA ARG A 15 10.25 -2.91 -3.38
C ARG A 15 11.45 -3.76 -3.79
N THR A 16 11.21 -4.78 -4.59
CA THR A 16 12.23 -5.71 -5.06
C THR A 16 13.02 -5.19 -6.26
N HIS A 17 12.40 -4.29 -7.05
CA HIS A 17 13.01 -3.73 -8.26
C HIS A 17 12.28 -2.44 -8.68
N ASP A 18 12.86 -1.73 -9.65
CA ASP A 18 12.33 -0.43 -10.10
C ASP A 18 10.99 -0.54 -10.85
N ASP A 19 10.70 -1.69 -11.46
CA ASP A 19 9.44 -1.96 -12.15
C ASP A 19 8.31 -2.44 -11.22
N PHE A 20 8.44 -2.25 -9.92
CA PHE A 20 7.49 -2.72 -8.92
C PHE A 20 6.05 -2.27 -9.21
N ALA A 21 5.85 -1.07 -9.74
CA ALA A 21 4.53 -0.53 -10.04
C ALA A 21 3.78 -1.28 -11.15
N ALA A 22 4.51 -2.00 -12.01
CA ALA A 22 3.95 -2.82 -13.09
C ALA A 22 3.91 -4.32 -12.74
N SER A 23 4.47 -4.71 -11.60
CA SER A 23 4.58 -6.11 -11.19
C SER A 23 3.38 -6.54 -10.34
N PRO A 24 3.04 -7.84 -10.33
CA PRO A 24 2.07 -8.36 -9.35
C PRO A 24 2.49 -8.01 -7.93
N VAL A 25 1.53 -7.71 -7.06
CA VAL A 25 1.81 -7.32 -5.67
C VAL A 25 2.70 -8.34 -4.96
N ALA A 26 2.46 -9.64 -5.18
CA ALA A 26 3.24 -10.71 -4.56
C ALA A 26 4.73 -10.69 -4.94
N GLU A 27 5.07 -10.12 -6.08
CA GLU A 27 6.45 -10.05 -6.61
C GLU A 27 7.09 -8.68 -6.41
N ALA A 28 6.28 -7.66 -6.18
CA ALA A 28 6.73 -6.26 -6.15
C ALA A 28 7.52 -5.90 -4.89
N PHE A 29 7.34 -6.66 -3.80
CA PHE A 29 7.94 -6.38 -2.49
C PHE A 29 8.56 -7.65 -1.90
N ASN A 30 9.47 -7.46 -0.95
CA ASN A 30 10.19 -8.53 -0.23
C ASN A 30 9.32 -9.19 0.86
N TRP A 31 8.18 -9.71 0.48
CA TRP A 31 7.20 -10.27 1.41
C TRP A 31 7.71 -11.45 2.25
N ALA A 32 8.63 -12.26 1.71
CA ALA A 32 9.20 -13.38 2.47
C ALA A 32 9.99 -12.88 3.69
N GLU A 33 10.78 -11.84 3.54
CA GLU A 33 11.51 -11.22 4.65
C GLU A 33 10.54 -10.60 5.66
N PHE A 34 9.52 -9.89 5.17
CA PHE A 34 8.48 -9.33 6.02
C PHE A 34 7.73 -10.42 6.79
N ALA A 35 7.34 -11.51 6.12
CA ALA A 35 6.63 -12.64 6.74
C ALA A 35 7.46 -13.32 7.83
N ALA A 36 8.77 -13.37 7.68
CA ALA A 36 9.66 -13.95 8.68
C ALA A 36 9.70 -13.16 10.00
N GLU A 37 9.50 -11.84 9.92
CA GLU A 37 9.68 -10.92 11.05
C GLU A 37 8.37 -10.39 11.64
N THR A 38 7.28 -10.37 10.89
CA THR A 38 6.01 -9.80 11.33
C THR A 38 5.27 -10.70 12.31
N ASN A 39 4.52 -10.09 13.22
CA ASN A 39 3.56 -10.78 14.09
C ASN A 39 2.16 -10.89 13.45
N LEU A 40 1.94 -10.26 12.33
CA LEU A 40 0.67 -10.35 11.61
C LEU A 40 0.48 -11.77 11.06
N THR A 41 -0.77 -12.23 11.11
CA THR A 41 -1.18 -13.52 10.50
C THR A 41 -2.00 -13.30 9.24
N HIS A 42 -2.71 -12.20 9.15
CA HIS A 42 -3.52 -11.83 7.99
C HIS A 42 -3.80 -10.32 8.00
N TRP A 43 -4.15 -9.77 6.83
CA TRP A 43 -4.66 -8.40 6.70
C TRP A 43 -5.48 -8.25 5.43
N TYR A 44 -6.27 -7.19 5.39
CA TYR A 44 -6.93 -6.71 4.19
C TYR A 44 -6.06 -5.64 3.54
N MET A 45 -5.87 -5.72 2.23
CA MET A 45 -4.99 -4.82 1.50
C MET A 45 -5.72 -4.15 0.34
N VAL A 46 -5.47 -2.87 0.18
CA VAL A 46 -5.90 -2.09 -0.97
C VAL A 46 -4.66 -1.55 -1.67
N ALA A 47 -4.46 -1.93 -2.91
CA ALA A 47 -3.36 -1.47 -3.74
C ALA A 47 -3.86 -0.53 -4.83
N PHE A 48 -3.14 0.56 -5.04
CA PHE A 48 -3.47 1.60 -6.00
C PHE A 48 -2.38 1.67 -7.05
N ARG A 49 -2.73 1.38 -8.30
CA ARG A 49 -1.83 1.54 -9.45
C ARG A 49 -2.25 2.76 -10.23
N SER A 50 -1.32 3.62 -10.52
CA SER A 50 -1.64 4.87 -11.21
C SER A 50 -0.58 5.27 -12.21
N THR A 51 -1.02 5.99 -13.25
CA THR A 51 -0.17 6.75 -14.14
C THR A 51 -0.66 8.18 -14.13
N ARG A 52 0.17 9.09 -13.65
CA ARG A 52 -0.17 10.51 -13.56
C ARG A 52 -0.12 11.13 -14.94
N LYS A 53 -1.07 12.04 -15.21
CA LYS A 53 -1.00 12.89 -16.41
C LYS A 53 0.24 13.77 -16.34
N PRO A 54 0.88 14.09 -17.48
CA PRO A 54 2.00 15.06 -17.50
C PRO A 54 1.62 16.44 -16.93
N THR A 55 0.35 16.80 -17.01
CA THR A 55 -0.19 18.07 -16.51
C THR A 55 -0.69 18.03 -15.08
N ALA A 56 -0.54 16.88 -14.38
CA ALA A 56 -1.00 16.74 -13.01
C ALA A 56 -0.31 17.73 -12.07
N ASN A 57 -1.08 18.32 -11.16
CA ASN A 57 -0.53 19.16 -10.10
C ASN A 57 0.01 18.29 -8.99
N LEU A 58 1.32 18.05 -8.98
CA LEU A 58 1.99 17.13 -8.04
C LEU A 58 1.91 17.62 -6.60
N ASP A 59 2.03 18.92 -6.37
CA ASP A 59 1.95 19.50 -5.02
C ASP A 59 0.55 19.30 -4.43
N LEU A 60 -0.49 19.53 -5.23
CA LEU A 60 -1.86 19.31 -4.79
C LEU A 60 -2.12 17.82 -4.49
N LEU A 61 -1.61 16.92 -5.32
CA LEU A 61 -1.73 15.48 -5.08
C LEU A 61 -1.05 15.07 -3.79
N ASP A 62 0.14 15.57 -3.51
CA ASP A 62 0.86 15.31 -2.26
C ASP A 62 0.10 15.83 -1.05
N ASP A 63 -0.47 17.03 -1.11
CA ASP A 63 -1.26 17.60 -0.03
C ASP A 63 -2.52 16.79 0.25
N LEU A 64 -3.24 16.38 -0.79
CA LEU A 64 -4.45 15.56 -0.66
C LEU A 64 -4.12 14.17 -0.10
N GLU A 65 -3.01 13.57 -0.54
CA GLU A 65 -2.55 12.29 -0.04
C GLU A 65 -2.19 12.36 1.44
N THR A 66 -1.54 13.42 1.88
CA THR A 66 -1.22 13.65 3.29
C THR A 66 -2.48 13.76 4.14
N LEU A 67 -3.48 14.50 3.68
CA LEU A 67 -4.75 14.62 4.40
C LEU A 67 -5.51 13.30 4.46
N ALA A 68 -5.52 12.53 3.39
CA ALA A 68 -6.14 11.21 3.36
C ALA A 68 -5.41 10.21 4.29
N TYR A 69 -4.09 10.28 4.32
CA TYR A 69 -3.27 9.48 5.24
C TYR A 69 -3.58 9.81 6.70
N ASN A 70 -3.70 11.09 7.04
CA ASN A 70 -4.06 11.51 8.41
C ASN A 70 -5.43 10.97 8.81
N ASP A 71 -6.41 10.98 7.91
CA ASP A 71 -7.71 10.34 8.15
C ASP A 71 -7.59 8.84 8.40
N ALA A 72 -6.74 8.16 7.62
CA ALA A 72 -6.51 6.72 7.78
C ALA A 72 -5.90 6.39 9.14
N LEU A 73 -4.94 7.20 9.61
CA LEU A 73 -4.32 7.01 10.93
C LEU A 73 -5.32 7.06 12.08
N GLU A 74 -6.39 7.85 11.94
CA GLU A 74 -7.44 7.97 12.95
C GLU A 74 -8.47 6.85 12.88
N GLN A 75 -8.50 6.08 11.78
CA GLN A 75 -9.46 5.00 11.61
C GLN A 75 -9.01 3.75 12.36
N PRO A 76 -9.83 3.20 13.30
CA PRO A 76 -9.53 1.92 13.91
C PRO A 76 -9.31 0.82 12.86
N GLY A 77 -8.29 0.00 13.07
CA GLY A 77 -7.96 -1.08 12.16
C GLY A 77 -6.92 -0.73 11.09
N PHE A 78 -6.46 0.51 11.03
CA PHE A 78 -5.33 0.89 10.18
C PHE A 78 -4.06 0.18 10.65
N ILE A 79 -3.29 -0.39 9.69
CA ILE A 79 -2.03 -1.07 9.99
C ILE A 79 -0.85 -0.30 9.39
N PHE A 80 -0.87 -0.07 8.07
CA PHE A 80 0.29 0.49 7.38
C PHE A 80 -0.10 1.07 6.03
N TYR A 81 0.62 2.09 5.60
CA TYR A 81 0.54 2.66 4.26
C TYR A 81 1.94 2.76 3.64
N PHE A 82 2.08 2.17 2.46
CA PHE A 82 3.27 2.33 1.64
C PHE A 82 3.01 3.42 0.59
N LYS A 83 3.76 4.51 0.69
CA LYS A 83 3.73 5.56 -0.31
C LYS A 83 4.71 5.23 -1.43
N GLY A 84 4.18 4.94 -2.62
CA GLY A 84 5.00 4.73 -3.79
C GLY A 84 5.70 6.00 -4.25
N LYS A 85 6.78 5.83 -4.99
CA LYS A 85 7.51 6.92 -5.65
C LYS A 85 7.64 6.58 -7.13
N VAL A 86 7.50 7.60 -7.97
CA VAL A 86 7.86 7.48 -9.39
C VAL A 86 9.37 7.32 -9.47
N VAL A 87 9.81 6.25 -10.15
CA VAL A 87 11.23 5.96 -10.32
C VAL A 87 11.69 6.54 -11.66
N PRO A 88 12.71 7.41 -11.68
CA PRO A 88 13.27 7.90 -12.95
C PRO A 88 13.77 6.74 -13.81
N GLY A 89 13.37 6.70 -15.08
CA GLY A 89 13.76 5.64 -16.02
C GLY A 89 12.83 4.43 -16.06
N ALA A 90 11.95 4.24 -15.07
CA ALA A 90 10.81 3.35 -15.17
C ALA A 90 9.76 3.94 -16.11
N ALA A 91 8.68 3.18 -16.41
CA ALA A 91 7.60 3.72 -17.22
C ALA A 91 7.17 5.07 -16.67
N PRO A 92 7.13 6.13 -17.50
CA PRO A 92 6.97 7.50 -17.02
C PRO A 92 5.70 7.65 -16.17
N ASN A 93 5.84 8.27 -14.99
CA ASN A 93 4.73 8.61 -14.10
C ASN A 93 3.94 7.41 -13.52
N GLN A 94 4.41 6.17 -13.71
CA GLN A 94 3.79 5.00 -13.08
C GLN A 94 4.12 4.93 -11.60
N ASN A 95 3.12 4.58 -10.80
CA ASN A 95 3.28 4.43 -9.36
C ASN A 95 2.35 3.34 -8.81
N MET A 96 2.77 2.76 -7.70
CA MET A 96 1.93 1.89 -6.89
C MET A 96 2.10 2.24 -5.42
N SER A 97 0.98 2.40 -4.74
CA SER A 97 0.88 2.56 -3.29
C SER A 97 -0.05 1.49 -2.75
N PHE A 98 0.06 1.17 -1.49
CA PHE A 98 -0.92 0.27 -0.85
C PHE A 98 -1.16 0.65 0.61
N CYS A 99 -2.33 0.27 1.12
CA CYS A 99 -2.64 0.34 2.53
C CYS A 99 -3.07 -1.03 3.05
N MET A 100 -2.72 -1.29 4.30
CA MET A 100 -3.03 -2.51 5.03
C MET A 100 -3.98 -2.19 6.16
N TRP A 101 -5.02 -3.02 6.30
CA TRP A 101 -6.09 -2.86 7.27
C TRP A 101 -6.34 -4.17 8.01
N ARG A 102 -6.79 -4.07 9.25
CA ARG A 102 -7.19 -5.25 10.03
C ARG A 102 -8.28 -6.06 9.31
N ASP A 103 -9.22 -5.37 8.67
CA ASP A 103 -10.34 -5.97 7.96
C ASP A 103 -10.90 -5.03 6.89
N ARG A 104 -11.79 -5.56 6.05
CA ARG A 104 -12.44 -4.80 4.99
C ARG A 104 -13.29 -3.65 5.54
N ALA A 105 -14.01 -3.89 6.64
CA ALA A 105 -14.90 -2.89 7.21
C ALA A 105 -14.15 -1.61 7.61
N SER A 106 -12.95 -1.76 8.17
CA SER A 106 -12.07 -0.63 8.52
C SER A 106 -11.64 0.15 7.27
N ALA A 107 -11.27 -0.53 6.19
CA ALA A 107 -10.91 0.10 4.94
C ALA A 107 -12.08 0.88 4.32
N VAL A 108 -13.27 0.29 4.32
CA VAL A 108 -14.49 0.93 3.81
C VAL A 108 -14.84 2.18 4.63
N ALA A 109 -14.75 2.09 5.94
CA ALA A 109 -15.01 3.23 6.83
C ALA A 109 -14.02 4.38 6.56
N ALA A 110 -12.73 4.07 6.36
CA ALA A 110 -11.71 5.06 6.04
C ALA A 110 -12.00 5.76 4.70
N SER A 111 -12.46 5.02 3.69
CA SER A 111 -12.77 5.57 2.36
C SER A 111 -13.92 6.59 2.37
N ARG A 112 -14.74 6.55 3.41
CA ARG A 112 -15.89 7.46 3.58
C ARG A 112 -15.55 8.71 4.40
N ARG A 113 -14.36 8.79 4.98
CA ARG A 113 -13.91 9.97 5.72
C ARG A 113 -13.74 11.16 4.77
N HIS A 114 -13.95 12.37 5.30
CA HIS A 114 -14.04 13.60 4.53
C HIS A 114 -12.81 13.85 3.62
N HIS A 115 -11.62 13.81 4.17
CA HIS A 115 -10.40 14.10 3.39
C HIS A 115 -10.09 13.00 2.37
N HIS A 116 -10.38 11.75 2.71
CA HIS A 116 -10.20 10.62 1.79
C HIS A 116 -11.14 10.74 0.59
N ALA A 117 -12.41 10.97 0.84
CA ALA A 117 -13.43 11.13 -0.22
C ALA A 117 -13.13 12.35 -1.11
N LYS A 118 -12.71 13.47 -0.51
CA LYS A 118 -12.31 14.69 -1.24
C LYS A 118 -11.06 14.44 -2.10
N ALA A 119 -10.06 13.76 -1.56
CA ALA A 119 -8.85 13.42 -2.31
C ALA A 119 -9.18 12.58 -3.55
N ALA A 120 -10.01 11.56 -3.40
CA ALA A 120 -10.45 10.71 -4.51
C ALA A 120 -11.18 11.53 -5.60
N ALA A 121 -12.08 12.43 -5.20
CA ALA A 121 -12.83 13.25 -6.14
C ALA A 121 -11.93 14.21 -6.92
N VAL A 122 -10.98 14.87 -6.25
CA VAL A 122 -10.07 15.84 -6.90
C VAL A 122 -9.03 15.12 -7.76
N ALA A 123 -8.49 14.00 -7.27
CA ALA A 123 -7.44 13.25 -7.97
C ALA A 123 -7.93 12.60 -9.26
N ASN A 124 -9.23 12.33 -9.39
CA ASN A 124 -9.80 11.62 -10.53
C ASN A 124 -9.42 12.22 -11.89
N GLY A 125 -9.27 13.53 -11.98
CA GLY A 125 -8.88 14.23 -13.22
C GLY A 125 -7.37 14.29 -13.48
N MET A 126 -6.53 13.76 -12.58
CA MET A 126 -5.07 13.90 -12.63
C MET A 126 -4.33 12.64 -13.07
N TYR A 127 -5.06 11.58 -13.36
CA TYR A 127 -4.49 10.29 -13.75
C TYR A 127 -4.97 9.87 -15.15
N ASP A 128 -4.05 9.35 -15.96
CA ASP A 128 -4.38 8.64 -17.19
C ASP A 128 -4.86 7.22 -16.88
N VAL A 129 -4.27 6.60 -15.87
CA VAL A 129 -4.64 5.27 -15.39
C VAL A 129 -4.76 5.32 -13.87
N TYR A 130 -5.85 4.77 -13.35
CA TYR A 130 -6.05 4.60 -11.92
C TYR A 130 -6.81 3.30 -11.68
N GLN A 131 -6.14 2.33 -11.05
CA GLN A 131 -6.69 1.00 -10.78
C GLN A 131 -6.57 0.69 -9.29
N VAL A 132 -7.63 0.09 -8.75
CA VAL A 132 -7.67 -0.35 -7.35
C VAL A 132 -7.77 -1.86 -7.34
N GLU A 133 -6.85 -2.50 -6.62
CA GLU A 133 -6.83 -3.94 -6.39
C GLU A 133 -7.04 -4.20 -4.90
N ARG A 134 -7.76 -5.27 -4.59
CA ARG A 134 -8.07 -5.66 -3.21
C ARG A 134 -7.67 -7.10 -2.98
N TYR A 135 -7.09 -7.36 -1.81
CA TYR A 135 -6.58 -8.68 -1.44
C TYR A 135 -6.90 -9.02 0.01
N ASN A 136 -7.17 -10.29 0.26
CA ASN A 136 -6.94 -10.88 1.57
C ASN A 136 -5.53 -11.46 1.58
N ALA A 137 -4.70 -11.01 2.51
CA ALA A 137 -3.34 -11.48 2.64
C ALA A 137 -3.22 -12.38 3.87
N THR A 138 -2.53 -13.51 3.73
CA THR A 138 -2.30 -14.48 4.80
C THR A 138 -0.82 -14.77 4.92
N VAL A 139 -0.29 -14.72 6.13
CA VAL A 139 1.10 -15.09 6.41
C VAL A 139 1.20 -16.57 6.68
N HIS A 140 2.05 -17.25 5.94
CA HIS A 140 2.38 -18.67 6.14
C HIS A 140 3.81 -18.81 6.62
N ARG A 141 4.01 -19.67 7.61
CA ARG A 141 5.32 -20.01 8.12
C ARG A 141 5.47 -21.51 8.25
N SER A 142 6.63 -22.02 7.83
CA SER A 142 7.07 -23.37 8.07
C SER A 142 8.49 -23.34 8.63
N ASP A 143 9.04 -24.49 9.02
CA ASP A 143 10.42 -24.55 9.53
C ASP A 143 11.46 -24.09 8.51
N ALA A 144 11.13 -24.19 7.21
CA ALA A 144 12.05 -23.87 6.11
C ALA A 144 11.88 -22.46 5.53
N LYS A 145 10.67 -21.88 5.61
CA LYS A 145 10.37 -20.60 4.93
C LYS A 145 9.16 -19.89 5.51
N ALA A 146 9.08 -18.59 5.22
CA ALA A 146 7.90 -17.77 5.43
C ALA A 146 7.49 -17.09 4.12
N TRP A 147 6.21 -16.93 3.89
CA TRP A 147 5.70 -16.24 2.70
C TRP A 147 4.34 -15.63 2.96
N VAL A 148 3.91 -14.74 2.08
CA VAL A 148 2.57 -14.13 2.10
C VAL A 148 1.78 -14.62 0.90
N GLU A 149 0.58 -15.13 1.14
CA GLU A 149 -0.39 -15.46 0.11
C GLU A 149 -1.34 -14.29 -0.08
N PHE A 150 -1.47 -13.82 -1.32
CA PHE A 150 -2.39 -12.77 -1.70
C PHE A 150 -3.56 -13.36 -2.48
N ASP A 151 -4.75 -13.32 -1.88
CA ASP A 151 -5.99 -13.78 -2.50
C ASP A 151 -6.73 -12.57 -3.08
N PRO A 152 -6.77 -12.42 -4.41
CA PRO A 152 -7.41 -11.26 -5.02
C PRO A 152 -8.93 -11.32 -4.85
N LEU A 153 -9.51 -10.17 -4.53
CA LEU A 153 -10.95 -10.01 -4.35
C LEU A 153 -11.53 -9.30 -5.56
N THR A 154 -12.66 -9.81 -6.03
CA THR A 154 -13.44 -9.13 -7.06
C THR A 154 -14.11 -7.88 -6.48
N VAL A 155 -14.07 -6.81 -7.24
CA VAL A 155 -14.70 -5.54 -6.88
C VAL A 155 -16.19 -5.61 -7.14
#